data_fc1900b524df3acb63bb26dfaa7964e9
#
_entry.id   fc1900b524df3acb63bb26dfaa7964e9
#
_cell.length_a   1.000
_cell.length_b   1.000
_cell.length_c   1.000
_cell.angle_alpha   90.00
_cell.angle_beta   90.00
_cell.angle_gamma   90.00
#
_symmetry.space_group_name_H-M   'P 1'
#
loop_
_entity.id
_entity.type
_entity.pdbx_description
1 polymer ?
#
loop_
_entity_poly.entity_id
_entity_poly.type
_entity_poly.pdbx_seq_one_letter_code
_entity_poly.pdbx_strand_id
1 'polypeptide(L)'
;MKLKYDFEITDFMSGVCAVSKQLNESGKKVIVRLGNDTAVRIFSLIQEGNEIPDIVSIMLKEYDVEEAVLRDEVEKFVATLHKDNIV
;
A
#
# COMPACT_ATOMS: atom_id res chain seq x y z
N MET A 1 -1.56 11.74 0.76
CA MET A 1 -0.77 10.89 -0.14
C MET A 1 -1.70 10.33 -1.21
N LYS A 2 -1.27 10.40 -2.44
CA LYS A 2 -2.14 10.04 -3.55
C LYS A 2 -1.44 9.06 -4.48
N LEU A 3 -2.12 7.95 -4.77
CA LEU A 3 -1.63 6.98 -5.75
C LEU A 3 -1.81 7.53 -7.16
N LYS A 4 -0.90 7.18 -8.07
CA LYS A 4 -0.96 7.63 -9.46
C LYS A 4 -2.02 6.90 -10.27
N TYR A 5 -2.47 5.75 -9.79
CA TYR A 5 -3.50 4.93 -10.44
C TYR A 5 -4.52 4.48 -9.42
N ASP A 6 -5.70 4.12 -9.92
CA ASP A 6 -6.68 3.40 -9.11
C ASP A 6 -6.30 1.93 -9.14
N PHE A 7 -6.36 1.27 -7.98
CA PHE A 7 -5.96 -0.13 -7.86
C PHE A 7 -7.11 -1.01 -7.38
N GLU A 8 -7.05 -2.26 -7.79
CA GLU A 8 -7.94 -3.30 -7.29
C GLU A 8 -7.08 -4.35 -6.61
N ILE A 9 -7.43 -4.72 -5.37
CA ILE A 9 -6.70 -5.74 -4.63
C ILE A 9 -7.25 -7.09 -5.05
N THR A 10 -6.37 -7.96 -5.53
CA THR A 10 -6.74 -9.23 -6.15
C THR A 10 -5.86 -10.35 -5.61
N ASP A 11 -6.46 -11.53 -5.40
CA ASP A 11 -5.73 -12.72 -5.04
C ASP A 11 -5.16 -13.38 -6.29
N PHE A 12 -3.86 -13.61 -6.27
CA PHE A 12 -3.19 -14.40 -7.30
C PHE A 12 -2.72 -15.71 -6.69
N MET A 13 -2.33 -16.67 -7.53
CA MET A 13 -1.86 -17.97 -7.09
C MET A 13 -0.68 -17.87 -6.12
N SER A 14 0.13 -16.83 -6.23
CA SER A 14 1.32 -16.62 -5.41
C SER A 14 1.14 -15.57 -4.30
N GLY A 15 -0.09 -15.10 -4.07
CA GLY A 15 -0.36 -14.12 -3.03
C GLY A 15 -1.31 -13.01 -3.46
N VAL A 16 -1.40 -11.98 -2.64
CA VAL A 16 -2.28 -10.83 -2.89
C VAL A 16 -1.51 -9.72 -3.58
N CYS A 17 -2.11 -9.14 -4.61
CA CYS A 17 -1.54 -8.02 -5.35
C CYS A 17 -2.56 -6.90 -5.52
N ALA A 18 -2.05 -5.68 -5.68
CA ALA A 18 -2.86 -4.57 -6.15
C ALA A 18 -2.56 -4.38 -7.63
N VAL A 19 -3.59 -4.34 -8.46
CA VAL A 19 -3.46 -4.22 -9.91
C VAL A 19 -4.11 -2.92 -10.34
N SER A 20 -3.38 -2.10 -11.10
CA SER A 20 -3.91 -0.82 -11.55
C SER A 20 -5.08 -1.03 -12.53
N LYS A 21 -6.06 -0.14 -12.46
CA LYS A 21 -7.18 -0.16 -13.41
C LYS A 21 -6.79 0.50 -14.73
N GLN A 22 -5.86 1.45 -14.67
CA GLN A 22 -5.33 2.15 -15.85
C GLN A 22 -4.03 1.51 -16.31
N LEU A 23 -3.67 1.77 -17.54
CA LEU A 23 -2.38 1.36 -18.09
C LEU A 23 -1.33 2.45 -17.82
N ASN A 24 -0.08 2.03 -17.64
CA ASN A 24 1.02 2.97 -17.50
C ASN A 24 1.47 3.49 -18.87
N GLU A 25 2.52 4.30 -18.90
CA GLU A 25 3.04 4.90 -20.14
C GLU A 25 3.47 3.85 -21.16
N SER A 26 3.86 2.65 -20.70
CA SER A 26 4.25 1.55 -21.59
C SER A 26 3.06 0.71 -22.06
N GLY A 27 1.83 1.11 -21.70
CA GLY A 27 0.62 0.39 -22.09
C GLY A 27 0.39 -0.89 -21.29
N LYS A 28 0.92 -0.96 -20.07
CA LYS A 28 0.80 -2.16 -19.23
C LYS A 28 0.16 -1.83 -17.88
N LYS A 29 -0.46 -2.84 -17.28
CA LYS A 29 -0.96 -2.73 -15.91
C LYS A 29 0.20 -2.65 -14.93
N VAL A 30 0.02 -1.86 -13.88
CA VAL A 30 0.98 -1.77 -12.78
C VAL A 30 0.53 -2.75 -11.69
N ILE A 31 1.44 -3.60 -11.24
CA ILE A 31 1.16 -4.61 -10.22
C ILE A 31 2.04 -4.36 -9.02
N VAL A 32 1.42 -4.25 -7.84
CA VAL A 32 2.13 -4.10 -6.57
C VAL A 32 1.90 -5.37 -5.75
N ARG A 33 2.97 -6.06 -5.41
CA ARG A 33 2.87 -7.26 -4.60
C ARG A 33 2.67 -6.85 -3.13
N LEU A 34 1.61 -7.38 -2.51
CA LEU A 34 1.30 -7.13 -1.11
C LEU A 34 1.59 -8.42 -0.34
N GLY A 35 2.74 -8.47 0.33
CA GLY A 35 3.26 -9.71 0.88
C GLY A 35 2.54 -10.29 2.09
N ASN A 36 1.71 -9.49 2.79
CA ASN A 36 1.01 -9.92 3.99
C ASN A 36 -0.19 -9.03 4.27
N ASP A 37 -0.97 -9.39 5.30
CA ASP A 37 -2.19 -8.65 5.67
C ASP A 37 -1.88 -7.21 6.08
N THR A 38 -0.75 -6.99 6.72
CA THR A 38 -0.34 -5.64 7.12
C THR A 38 -0.14 -4.75 5.89
N ALA A 39 0.54 -5.26 4.87
CA ALA A 39 0.75 -4.53 3.63
C ALA A 39 -0.58 -4.23 2.92
N VAL A 40 -1.49 -5.19 2.91
CA VAL A 40 -2.84 -5.01 2.34
C VAL A 40 -3.56 -3.88 3.06
N ARG A 41 -3.51 -3.86 4.39
CA ARG A 41 -4.16 -2.83 5.18
C ARG A 41 -3.55 -1.45 4.93
N ILE A 42 -2.22 -1.36 4.90
CA ILE A 42 -1.53 -0.10 4.62
C ILE A 42 -1.94 0.42 3.24
N PHE A 43 -1.90 -0.43 2.24
CA PHE A 43 -2.25 -0.04 0.88
C PHE A 43 -3.69 0.45 0.78
N SER A 44 -4.61 -0.26 1.43
CA SER A 44 -6.02 0.13 1.47
C SER A 44 -6.22 1.52 2.07
N LEU A 45 -5.50 1.81 3.16
CA LEU A 45 -5.58 3.12 3.81
C LEU A 45 -4.98 4.22 2.94
N ILE A 46 -3.94 3.92 2.17
CA ILE A 46 -3.39 4.87 1.20
C ILE A 46 -4.42 5.17 0.12
N GLN A 47 -5.13 4.17 -0.37
CA GLN A 47 -6.18 4.36 -1.37
C GLN A 47 -7.30 5.25 -0.86
N GLU A 48 -7.57 5.23 0.44
CA GLU A 48 -8.57 6.08 1.07
C GLU A 48 -8.08 7.52 1.24
N GLY A 49 -6.83 7.81 0.92
CA GLY A 49 -6.28 9.16 0.98
C GLY A 49 -5.55 9.51 2.25
N ASN A 50 -5.27 8.54 3.11
CA ASN A 50 -4.60 8.79 4.38
C ASN A 50 -3.10 9.05 4.21
N GLU A 51 -2.56 9.93 5.06
CA GLU A 51 -1.13 10.18 5.16
C GLU A 51 -0.52 9.22 6.18
N ILE A 52 0.82 9.14 6.21
CA ILE A 52 1.53 8.21 7.11
C ILE A 52 1.07 8.32 8.56
N PRO A 53 1.01 9.54 9.17
CA PRO A 53 0.57 9.64 10.58
C PRO A 53 -0.84 9.08 10.81
N ASP A 54 -1.74 9.30 9.86
CA ASP A 54 -3.12 8.79 9.95
C ASP A 54 -3.16 7.27 9.85
N ILE A 55 -2.38 6.71 8.94
CA ILE A 55 -2.29 5.26 8.78
C ILE A 55 -1.80 4.62 10.06
N VAL A 56 -0.72 5.15 10.64
CA VAL A 56 -0.16 4.65 11.90
C VAL A 56 -1.21 4.73 13.02
N SER A 57 -1.89 5.87 13.13
CA SER A 57 -2.91 6.08 14.16
C SER A 57 -4.06 5.08 14.03
N ILE A 58 -4.56 4.87 12.82
CA ILE A 58 -5.65 3.93 12.57
C ILE A 58 -5.22 2.50 12.90
N MET A 59 -4.04 2.10 12.44
CA MET A 59 -3.58 0.74 12.63
C MET A 59 -3.21 0.43 14.08
N LEU A 60 -2.78 1.42 14.85
CA LEU A 60 -2.53 1.22 16.29
C LEU A 60 -3.79 0.85 17.05
N LYS A 61 -4.96 1.21 16.54
CA LYS A 61 -6.24 0.82 17.13
C LYS A 61 -6.64 -0.61 16.76
N GLU A 62 -6.07 -1.14 15.70
CA GLU A 62 -6.41 -2.45 15.15
C GLU A 62 -5.41 -3.53 15.53
N TYR A 63 -4.16 -3.17 15.76
CA TYR A 63 -3.08 -4.12 15.99
C TYR A 63 -2.37 -3.82 17.32
N ASP A 64 -2.00 -4.88 18.03
CA ASP A 64 -1.22 -4.78 19.26
C ASP A 64 0.27 -4.79 18.88
N VAL A 65 0.80 -3.61 18.60
CA VAL A 65 2.18 -3.43 18.13
C VAL A 65 2.71 -2.08 18.64
N GLU A 66 4.03 -1.99 18.80
CA GLU A 66 4.65 -0.73 19.20
C GLU A 66 4.57 0.28 18.06
N GLU A 67 4.29 1.54 18.40
CA GLU A 67 4.15 2.60 17.42
C GLU A 67 5.40 2.76 16.54
N ALA A 68 6.60 2.70 17.15
CA ALA A 68 7.85 2.87 16.41
C ALA A 68 8.03 1.77 15.37
N VAL A 69 7.67 0.53 15.69
CA VAL A 69 7.76 -0.60 14.78
C VAL A 69 6.78 -0.42 13.62
N LEU A 70 5.55 -0.06 13.93
CA LEU A 70 4.52 0.14 12.92
C LEU A 70 4.87 1.29 11.98
N ARG A 71 5.33 2.41 12.54
CA ARG A 71 5.72 3.57 11.75
C ARG A 71 6.83 3.22 10.77
N ASP A 72 7.83 2.46 11.23
CA ASP A 72 8.93 2.02 10.37
C ASP A 72 8.42 1.17 9.20
N GLU A 73 7.51 0.25 9.48
CA GLU A 73 6.90 -0.60 8.45
C GLU A 73 6.14 0.23 7.41
N VAL A 74 5.34 1.18 7.88
CA VAL A 74 4.55 2.05 6.98
C VAL A 74 5.49 2.91 6.13
N GLU A 75 6.51 3.51 6.74
CA GLU A 75 7.45 4.35 6.02
C GLU A 75 8.23 3.58 4.96
N LYS A 76 8.66 2.37 5.28
CA LYS A 76 9.36 1.51 4.32
C LYS A 76 8.47 1.13 3.15
N PHE A 77 7.21 0.81 3.43
CA PHE A 77 6.26 0.45 2.39
C PHE A 77 6.02 1.63 1.44
N VAL A 78 5.80 2.82 2.00
CA VAL A 78 5.58 4.03 1.21
C VAL A 78 6.83 4.39 0.39
N ALA A 79 8.03 4.21 0.97
CA ALA A 79 9.28 4.46 0.26
C ALA A 79 9.40 3.55 -0.97
N THR A 80 8.97 2.29 -0.85
CA THR A 80 8.97 1.36 -1.98
C THR A 80 8.01 1.84 -3.08
N LEU A 81 6.82 2.33 -2.70
CA LEU A 81 5.86 2.86 -3.66
C LEU A 81 6.42 4.10 -4.37
N HIS A 82 7.13 4.96 -3.67
CA HIS A 82 7.80 6.11 -4.27
C HIS A 82 8.87 5.69 -5.27
N LYS A 83 9.68 4.73 -4.89
CA LYS A 83 10.74 4.21 -5.74
C LYS A 83 10.19 3.64 -7.05
N ASP A 84 9.04 3.02 -6.98
CA ASP A 84 8.40 2.40 -8.14
C ASP A 84 7.46 3.36 -8.89
N ASN A 85 7.48 4.64 -8.53
CA ASN A 85 6.64 5.67 -9.15
C ASN A 85 5.13 5.39 -9.04
N ILE A 86 4.70 4.80 -7.94
CA ILE A 86 3.28 4.46 -7.70
C ILE A 86 2.58 5.56 -6.90
N VAL A 87 3.36 6.27 -6.10
CA VAL A 87 2.84 7.38 -5.28
C VAL A 87 3.69 8.62 -5.43
#